data_3c27831b12a878ed916a1e30de85d7be
#
_entry.id   3c27831b12a878ed916a1e30de85d7be
#
_cell.length_a   1.000
_cell.length_b   1.000
_cell.length_c   1.000
_cell.angle_alpha   90.00
_cell.angle_beta   90.00
_cell.angle_gamma   90.00
#
_symmetry.space_group_name_H-M   'P 1'
#
loop_
_entity.id
_entity.type
_entity.pdbx_description
1 polymer ?
#
loop_
_entity_poly.entity_id
_entity_poly.type
_entity_poly.pdbx_seq_one_letter_code
_entity_poly.pdbx_strand_id
1 'polypeptide(L)'
;MTLFSPAVKKGSAELLVMALVEDRPRHGYEIGKLIEERSGGALVFHVASLYPMLYRLERKGLLEGRWVEKAGQRRRRYYKLTAEGRRVLARQRSVWRQFMTALDQVAGLGKA
;
A
#
# COMPACT_ATOMS: atom_id res chain seq x y z
N MET A 1 -12.81 14.87 2.69
CA MET A 1 -13.61 13.65 2.93
C MET A 1 -13.32 12.62 1.86
N THR A 2 -13.07 11.40 2.27
CA THR A 2 -12.80 10.32 1.32
C THR A 2 -14.09 9.70 0.82
N LEU A 3 -14.11 9.30 -0.48
CA LEU A 3 -15.25 8.62 -1.08
C LEU A 3 -15.38 7.16 -0.65
N PHE A 4 -14.32 6.61 -0.07
CA PHE A 4 -14.25 5.17 0.17
C PHE A 4 -14.44 4.84 1.65
N SER A 5 -15.25 3.81 1.92
CA SER A 5 -15.47 3.32 3.27
C SER A 5 -14.18 2.72 3.85
N PRO A 6 -14.05 2.65 5.18
CA PRO A 6 -12.90 1.98 5.79
C PRO A 6 -12.72 0.53 5.34
N ALA A 7 -13.82 -0.18 5.07
CA ALA A 7 -13.74 -1.57 4.61
C ALA A 7 -13.06 -1.67 3.25
N VAL A 8 -13.42 -0.79 2.31
CA VAL A 8 -12.81 -0.78 0.98
C VAL A 8 -11.33 -0.43 1.07
N LYS A 9 -10.98 0.59 1.86
CA LYS A 9 -9.59 0.98 2.06
C LYS A 9 -8.77 -0.15 2.68
N LYS A 10 -9.31 -0.82 3.70
CA LYS A 10 -8.62 -1.90 4.37
C LYS A 10 -8.32 -3.06 3.42
N GLY A 11 -9.26 -3.41 2.55
CA GLY A 11 -9.10 -4.50 1.60
C GLY A 11 -8.00 -4.27 0.57
N SER A 12 -7.71 -3.01 0.24
CA SER A 12 -6.71 -2.66 -0.76
C SER A 12 -5.38 -2.17 -0.17
N ALA A 13 -5.35 -1.92 1.14
CA ALA A 13 -4.20 -1.24 1.76
C ALA A 13 -2.89 -2.02 1.63
N GLU A 14 -2.93 -3.34 1.80
CA GLU A 14 -1.71 -4.16 1.68
C GLU A 14 -1.16 -4.11 0.25
N LEU A 15 -2.03 -4.17 -0.74
CA LEU A 15 -1.64 -4.03 -2.14
C LEU A 15 -0.94 -2.70 -2.38
N LEU A 16 -1.52 -1.61 -1.90
CA LEU A 16 -0.97 -0.27 -2.10
C LEU A 16 0.39 -0.12 -1.45
N VAL A 17 0.53 -0.58 -0.21
CA VAL A 17 1.80 -0.49 0.52
C VAL A 17 2.90 -1.29 -0.19
N MET A 18 2.61 -2.52 -0.57
CA MET A 18 3.61 -3.35 -1.25
C MET A 18 4.00 -2.75 -2.59
N ALA A 19 3.05 -2.21 -3.34
CA ALA A 19 3.34 -1.59 -4.63
C ALA A 19 4.27 -0.39 -4.49
N LEU A 20 4.12 0.38 -3.41
CA LEU A 20 4.92 1.59 -3.22
C LEU A 20 6.34 1.34 -2.71
N VAL A 21 6.65 0.12 -2.29
CA VAL A 21 8.01 -0.25 -1.90
C VAL A 21 8.64 -1.24 -2.87
N GLU A 22 8.02 -1.43 -4.04
CA GLU A 22 8.52 -2.36 -5.04
C GLU A 22 9.82 -1.89 -5.69
N ASP A 23 9.90 -0.61 -6.00
CA ASP A 23 11.04 -0.02 -6.71
C ASP A 23 12.16 0.43 -5.77
N ARG A 24 11.83 0.83 -4.55
CA ARG A 24 12.84 1.23 -3.56
C ARG A 24 12.25 1.24 -2.15
N PRO A 25 13.11 1.18 -1.11
CA PRO A 25 12.64 1.29 0.27
C PRO A 25 12.00 2.65 0.54
N ARG A 26 10.96 2.65 1.37
CA ARG A 26 10.27 3.87 1.80
C ARG A 26 9.84 3.74 3.25
N HIS A 27 9.76 4.88 3.95
CA HIS A 27 9.23 4.89 5.31
C HIS A 27 7.73 5.18 5.31
N GLY A 28 7.07 4.92 6.45
CA GLY A 28 5.61 4.99 6.54
C GLY A 28 5.00 6.34 6.17
N TYR A 29 5.64 7.43 6.60
CA TYR A 29 5.13 8.76 6.27
C TYR A 29 5.13 8.99 4.75
N GLU A 30 6.22 8.61 4.09
CA GLU A 30 6.32 8.74 2.63
C GLU A 30 5.28 7.88 1.92
N ILE A 31 5.08 6.66 2.39
CA ILE A 31 4.09 5.75 1.82
C ILE A 31 2.69 6.37 1.87
N GLY A 32 2.29 6.88 3.03
CA GLY A 32 0.99 7.51 3.19
C GLY A 32 0.83 8.72 2.30
N LYS A 33 1.86 9.54 2.21
CA LYS A 33 1.85 10.75 1.38
C LYS A 33 1.70 10.40 -0.10
N LEU A 34 2.41 9.37 -0.57
CA LEU A 34 2.33 8.94 -1.96
C LEU A 34 0.96 8.34 -2.31
N ILE A 35 0.36 7.60 -1.40
CA ILE A 35 -1.00 7.09 -1.63
C ILE A 35 -1.96 8.25 -1.86
N GLU A 36 -1.88 9.26 -1.00
CA GLU A 36 -2.76 10.43 -1.13
C GLU A 36 -2.49 11.17 -2.42
N GLU A 37 -1.23 11.46 -2.73
CA GLU A 37 -0.87 12.21 -3.93
C GLU A 37 -1.26 11.46 -5.21
N ARG A 38 -0.90 10.19 -5.32
CA ARG A 38 -1.13 9.41 -6.54
C ARG A 38 -2.60 9.09 -6.77
N SER A 39 -3.41 9.12 -5.72
CA SER A 39 -4.86 8.92 -5.84
C SER A 39 -5.62 10.23 -6.02
N GLY A 40 -4.91 11.36 -6.15
CA GLY A 40 -5.56 12.66 -6.26
C GLY A 40 -6.35 13.03 -5.03
N GLY A 41 -5.92 12.55 -3.86
CA GLY A 41 -6.61 12.80 -2.60
C GLY A 41 -7.78 11.87 -2.30
N ALA A 42 -8.08 10.94 -3.21
CA ALA A 42 -9.21 10.01 -3.02
C ALA A 42 -8.97 9.00 -1.92
N LEU A 43 -7.71 8.60 -1.72
CA LEU A 43 -7.32 7.64 -0.69
C LEU A 43 -6.42 8.32 0.33
N VAL A 44 -6.84 8.29 1.59
CA VAL A 44 -6.08 8.88 2.70
C VAL A 44 -5.95 7.82 3.79
N PHE A 45 -4.70 7.52 4.18
CA PHE A 45 -4.42 6.59 5.27
C PHE A 45 -3.70 7.33 6.38
N HIS A 46 -4.25 7.28 7.58
CA HIS A 46 -3.61 7.88 8.75
C HIS A 46 -2.46 7.00 9.22
N VAL A 47 -1.41 7.63 9.75
CA VAL A 47 -0.25 6.89 10.26
C VAL A 47 -0.64 5.88 11.34
N ALA A 48 -1.66 6.19 12.15
CA ALA A 48 -2.14 5.28 13.18
C ALA A 48 -2.65 3.96 12.61
N SER A 49 -3.16 3.96 11.36
CA SER A 49 -3.61 2.75 10.68
C SER A 49 -2.48 2.10 9.89
N LEU A 50 -1.60 2.91 9.36
CA LEU A 50 -0.55 2.46 8.44
C LEU A 50 0.58 1.70 9.15
N TYR A 51 1.05 2.21 10.28
CA TYR A 51 2.17 1.57 10.96
C TYR A 51 1.87 0.14 11.46
N PRO A 52 0.71 -0.13 12.07
CA PRO A 52 0.39 -1.52 12.44
C PRO A 52 0.37 -2.46 11.23
N MET A 53 -0.07 -1.97 10.07
CA MET A 53 -0.08 -2.75 8.84
C MET A 53 1.34 -3.06 8.37
N LEU A 54 2.23 -2.06 8.40
CA LEU A 54 3.62 -2.26 8.02
C LEU A 54 4.29 -3.31 8.90
N TYR A 55 4.06 -3.27 10.21
CA TYR A 55 4.59 -4.26 11.13
C TYR A 55 4.02 -5.65 10.86
N ARG A 56 2.73 -5.73 10.53
CA ARG A 56 2.10 -7.01 10.21
C ARG A 56 2.68 -7.62 8.94
N LEU A 57 2.89 -6.82 7.90
CA LEU A 57 3.50 -7.29 6.65
C LEU A 57 4.95 -7.72 6.86
N GLU A 58 5.66 -7.02 7.73
CA GLU A 58 7.03 -7.41 8.08
C GLU A 58 7.04 -8.76 8.80
N ARG A 59 6.14 -8.97 9.76
CA ARG A 59 6.04 -10.25 10.46
C ARG A 59 5.68 -11.41 9.55
N LYS A 60 4.91 -11.13 8.49
CA LYS A 60 4.58 -12.15 7.48
C LYS A 60 5.74 -12.43 6.51
N GLY A 61 6.82 -11.69 6.62
CA GLY A 61 7.95 -11.86 5.73
C GLY A 61 7.78 -11.24 4.35
N LEU A 62 6.80 -10.36 4.19
CA LEU A 62 6.53 -9.69 2.92
C LEU A 62 7.30 -8.40 2.77
N LEU A 63 7.60 -7.74 3.89
CA LEU A 63 8.42 -6.55 3.97
C LEU A 63 9.59 -6.80 4.91
N GLU A 64 10.71 -6.13 4.62
CA GLU A 64 11.85 -6.09 5.52
C GLU A 64 12.05 -4.67 5.96
N GLY A 65 12.01 -4.42 7.29
CA GLY A 65 12.19 -3.09 7.85
C GLY A 65 13.62 -2.87 8.31
N ARG A 66 14.12 -1.65 8.13
CA ARG A 66 15.46 -1.28 8.58
C ARG A 66 15.43 0.16 9.10
N TRP A 67 16.02 0.37 10.27
CA TRP A 67 16.17 1.69 10.82
C TRP A 67 17.26 2.44 10.06
N VAL A 68 16.99 3.68 9.66
CA VAL A 68 17.93 4.54 8.98
C VAL A 68 18.02 5.85 9.75
N GLU A 69 19.24 6.26 10.04
CA GLU A 69 19.53 7.48 10.77
C GLU A 69 20.39 8.37 9.87
N LYS A 70 19.88 9.57 9.61
CA LYS A 70 20.61 10.56 8.80
C LYS A 70 20.93 11.78 9.64
N ALA A 71 22.10 12.36 9.41
CA ALA A 71 22.56 13.52 10.16
C ALA A 71 21.51 14.64 10.13
N GLY A 72 21.16 15.15 11.30
CA GLY A 72 20.20 16.23 11.44
C GLY A 72 18.75 15.85 11.19
N GLN A 73 18.45 14.56 11.05
CA GLN A 73 17.12 14.10 10.78
C GLN A 73 16.68 13.06 11.81
N ARG A 74 15.33 12.89 11.91
CA ARG A 74 14.75 11.88 12.76
C ARG A 74 15.08 10.49 12.22
N ARG A 75 15.40 9.57 13.13
CA ARG A 75 15.53 8.15 12.80
C ARG A 75 14.20 7.61 12.26
N ARG A 76 14.24 6.91 11.12
CA ARG A 76 13.04 6.38 10.46
C ARG A 76 13.24 4.93 10.07
N ARG A 77 12.14 4.18 10.12
CA ARG A 77 12.15 2.80 9.68
C ARG A 77 11.74 2.73 8.21
N TYR A 78 12.66 2.26 7.38
CA TYR A 78 12.42 2.07 5.95
C TYR A 78 12.03 0.62 5.69
N TYR A 79 11.10 0.43 4.78
CA TYR A 79 10.60 -0.89 4.41
C TYR A 79 10.89 -1.15 2.95
N LYS A 80 11.35 -2.38 2.65
CA LYS A 80 11.52 -2.82 1.27
C LYS A 80 10.75 -4.11 1.07
N LEU A 81 10.43 -4.40 -0.20
CA LEU A 81 9.70 -5.60 -0.56
C LEU A 81 10.68 -6.79 -0.59
N THR A 82 10.30 -7.90 0.06
CA THR A 82 11.08 -9.13 0.02
C THR A 82 10.76 -9.92 -1.26
N ALA A 83 11.53 -10.99 -1.54
CA ALA A 83 11.23 -11.88 -2.66
C ALA A 83 9.83 -12.48 -2.50
N GLU A 84 9.45 -12.90 -1.29
CA GLU A 84 8.11 -13.40 -1.02
C GLU A 84 7.07 -12.31 -1.22
N GLY A 85 7.38 -11.08 -0.78
CA GLY A 85 6.49 -9.95 -0.99
C GLY A 85 6.23 -9.69 -2.47
N ARG A 86 7.22 -9.85 -3.33
CA ARG A 86 7.04 -9.68 -4.77
C ARG A 86 6.08 -10.71 -5.34
N ARG A 87 6.18 -11.96 -4.88
CA ARG A 87 5.24 -13.00 -5.32
C ARG A 87 3.81 -12.71 -4.88
N VAL A 88 3.65 -12.27 -3.64
CA VAL A 88 2.33 -11.93 -3.10
C VAL A 88 1.76 -10.71 -3.83
N LEU A 89 2.59 -9.70 -4.09
CA LEU A 89 2.16 -8.51 -4.83
C LEU A 89 1.66 -8.86 -6.23
N ALA A 90 2.39 -9.71 -6.95
CA ALA A 90 1.98 -10.13 -8.30
C ALA A 90 0.62 -10.84 -8.26
N ARG A 91 0.44 -11.73 -7.26
CA ARG A 91 -0.82 -12.43 -7.07
C ARG A 91 -1.97 -11.48 -6.76
N GLN A 92 -1.74 -10.53 -5.86
CA GLN A 92 -2.76 -9.57 -5.48
C GLN A 92 -3.13 -8.65 -6.64
N ARG A 93 -2.15 -8.21 -7.43
CA ARG A 93 -2.42 -7.42 -8.62
C ARG A 93 -3.34 -8.17 -9.59
N SER A 94 -3.09 -9.46 -9.77
CA SER A 94 -3.91 -10.29 -10.65
C SER A 94 -5.35 -10.42 -10.12
N VAL A 95 -5.48 -10.71 -8.82
CA VAL A 95 -6.79 -10.85 -8.19
C VAL A 95 -7.60 -9.55 -8.30
N TRP A 96 -6.96 -8.42 -8.00
CA TRP A 96 -7.64 -7.12 -8.08
C TRP A 96 -8.05 -6.78 -9.50
N ARG A 97 -7.20 -7.06 -10.50
CA ARG A 97 -7.56 -6.83 -11.89
C ARG A 97 -8.77 -7.67 -12.31
N GLN A 98 -8.77 -8.94 -11.92
CA GLN A 98 -9.91 -9.83 -12.22
C GLN A 98 -11.19 -9.34 -11.56
N PHE A 99 -11.08 -8.89 -10.31
CA PHE A 99 -12.22 -8.37 -9.57
C PHE A 99 -12.78 -7.12 -10.24
N MET A 100 -11.91 -6.18 -10.60
CA MET A 100 -12.32 -4.95 -11.27
C MET A 100 -12.95 -5.23 -12.63
N THR A 101 -12.40 -6.18 -13.38
CA THR A 101 -12.98 -6.61 -14.66
C THR A 101 -14.38 -7.18 -14.46
N ALA A 102 -14.55 -8.04 -13.45
CA ALA A 102 -15.84 -8.63 -13.14
C ALA A 102 -16.87 -7.56 -12.76
N LEU A 103 -16.45 -6.59 -11.93
CA LEU A 103 -17.33 -5.47 -11.56
C LEU A 103 -17.77 -4.68 -12.79
N ASP A 104 -16.83 -4.41 -13.68
CA ASP A 104 -17.12 -3.65 -14.90
C ASP A 104 -18.08 -4.41 -15.82
N GLN A 105 -17.89 -5.73 -15.95
CA GLN A 105 -18.76 -6.55 -16.78
C GLN A 105 -20.21 -6.54 -16.29
N VAL A 106 -20.40 -6.51 -14.97
CA VAL A 106 -21.75 -6.52 -14.40
C VAL A 106 -22.34 -5.11 -14.32
N ALA A 107 -21.54 -4.14 -13.88
CA ALA A 107 -22.05 -2.80 -13.55
C ALA A 107 -21.75 -1.74 -14.63
N GLY A 108 -20.91 -2.05 -15.61
CA GLY A 108 -20.62 -1.10 -16.67
C GLY A 108 -19.83 0.11 -16.20
N LEU A 109 -18.85 -0.08 -15.33
CA LEU A 109 -18.13 1.02 -14.71
C LEU A 109 -17.24 1.80 -15.69
N GLY A 110 -16.77 1.14 -16.74
CA GLY A 110 -15.91 1.79 -17.74
C GLY A 110 -16.65 2.60 -18.78
N LYS A 111 -17.99 2.67 -18.69
CA LYS A 111 -18.80 3.43 -19.62
C LYS A 111 -19.29 4.70 -18.98
N ALA A 112 -18.97 5.81 -19.61
CA ALA A 112 -19.42 7.12 -19.15
C ALA A 112 -20.92 7.32 -19.44
#